data_a1f34b3f7b2243d44e37526433d777f2
#
_entry.id   a1f34b3f7b2243d44e37526433d777f2
#
_cell.length_a   1.000
_cell.length_b   1.000
_cell.length_c   1.000
_cell.angle_alpha   90.00
_cell.angle_beta   90.00
_cell.angle_gamma   90.00
#
_symmetry.space_group_name_H-M   'P 1'
#
loop_
_entity.id
_entity.type
_entity.pdbx_description
1 polymer ?
#
loop_
_entity_poly.entity_id
_entity_poly.type
_entity_poly.pdbx_seq_one_letter_code
_entity_poly.pdbx_strand_id
1 'polypeptide(L)'
;MKFFQCPDCGKILIPDRSEDFDPKKLTELVPNTTDAAGEKHVPVIRVNGNSVKVEVGAVAHPMLDAHYITFIVLETSQGYQKKDLKPGDKPEAVFALADGETVVAAYEYCNLHGLWKAEA
;
A
#
# COMPACT_ATOMS: atom_id res chain seq x y z
N MET A 1 6.82 -6.24 -6.02
CA MET A 1 7.25 -6.35 -4.61
C MET A 1 6.30 -7.23 -3.83
N LYS A 2 6.74 -7.77 -2.72
CA LYS A 2 5.94 -8.67 -1.90
C LYS A 2 5.71 -8.12 -0.50
N PHE A 3 4.56 -8.45 0.07
CA PHE A 3 4.18 -8.10 1.43
C PHE A 3 3.83 -9.38 2.19
N PHE A 4 4.24 -9.44 3.44
CA PHE A 4 3.97 -10.58 4.31
C PHE A 4 3.34 -10.12 5.61
N GLN A 5 2.58 -11.01 6.23
CA GLN A 5 1.99 -10.76 7.54
C GLN A 5 2.53 -11.75 8.56
N CYS A 6 2.95 -11.24 9.71
CA CYS A 6 3.26 -12.04 10.87
C CYS A 6 1.94 -12.54 11.49
N PRO A 7 1.67 -13.84 11.54
CA PRO A 7 0.40 -14.34 12.07
C PRO A 7 0.26 -14.11 13.57
N ASP A 8 1.38 -14.05 14.32
CA ASP A 8 1.35 -13.90 15.76
C ASP A 8 1.09 -12.48 16.22
N CYS A 9 1.63 -11.48 15.51
CA CYS A 9 1.51 -10.07 15.91
C CYS A 9 0.72 -9.20 14.92
N GLY A 10 0.33 -9.75 13.77
CA GLY A 10 -0.44 -9.03 12.75
C GLY A 10 0.33 -7.97 11.97
N LYS A 11 1.61 -7.78 12.24
CA LYS A 11 2.42 -6.77 11.54
C LYS A 11 2.65 -7.14 10.09
N ILE A 12 2.66 -6.11 9.24
CA ILE A 12 2.96 -6.25 7.82
C ILE A 12 4.43 -5.95 7.60
N LEU A 13 5.08 -6.82 6.81
CA LEU A 13 6.51 -6.76 6.54
C LEU A 13 6.76 -6.66 5.04
N ILE A 14 7.69 -5.80 4.67
CA ILE A 14 8.25 -5.73 3.32
C ILE A 14 9.69 -6.27 3.43
N PRO A 15 9.98 -7.48 2.91
CA PRO A 15 11.32 -8.05 3.06
C PRO A 15 12.33 -7.33 2.18
N ASP A 16 13.58 -7.28 2.63
CA ASP A 16 14.69 -6.76 1.84
C ASP A 16 14.91 -7.61 0.59
N ARG A 17 14.83 -8.93 0.76
CA ARG A 17 14.94 -9.91 -0.32
C ARG A 17 13.98 -11.05 -0.07
N SER A 18 13.25 -11.44 -1.09
CA SER A 18 12.25 -12.50 -0.93
C SER A 18 12.86 -13.88 -0.72
N GLU A 19 14.08 -14.12 -1.22
CA GLU A 19 14.78 -15.40 -1.06
C GLU A 19 15.35 -15.64 0.34
N ASP A 20 15.47 -14.57 1.14
CA ASP A 20 15.96 -14.67 2.51
C ASP A 20 14.85 -14.98 3.51
N PHE A 21 13.67 -15.26 3.03
CA PHE A 21 12.46 -15.40 3.83
C PHE A 21 12.13 -16.86 4.12
N ASP A 22 11.77 -17.17 5.37
CA ASP A 22 11.17 -18.45 5.71
C ASP A 22 9.65 -18.38 5.52
N PRO A 23 9.10 -18.92 4.42
CA PRO A 23 7.67 -18.83 4.14
C PRO A 23 6.80 -19.61 5.12
N LYS A 24 7.40 -20.42 5.99
CA LYS A 24 6.67 -21.18 7.00
C LYS A 24 6.21 -20.34 8.18
N LYS A 25 6.86 -19.20 8.43
CA LYS A 25 6.58 -18.34 9.59
C LYS A 25 5.77 -17.12 9.26
N LEU A 26 5.64 -16.77 7.98
CA LEU A 26 4.98 -15.58 7.51
C LEU A 26 4.00 -15.92 6.40
N THR A 27 2.89 -15.19 6.36
CA THR A 27 1.88 -15.34 5.32
C THR A 27 2.10 -14.31 4.24
N GLU A 28 2.29 -14.73 2.98
CA GLU A 28 2.33 -13.80 1.86
C GLU A 28 0.94 -13.23 1.63
N LEU A 29 0.86 -11.91 1.48
CA LEU A 29 -0.38 -11.21 1.14
C LEU A 29 -0.48 -11.06 -0.37
N VAL A 30 -1.60 -11.51 -0.94
CA VAL A 30 -1.89 -11.35 -2.36
C VAL A 30 -2.84 -10.17 -2.52
N PRO A 31 -2.43 -9.09 -3.20
CA PRO A 31 -3.28 -7.90 -3.30
C PRO A 31 -4.56 -8.18 -4.09
N ASN A 32 -5.61 -7.42 -3.80
CA ASN A 32 -6.89 -7.43 -4.50
C ASN A 32 -7.65 -8.76 -4.42
N THR A 33 -7.41 -9.56 -3.38
CA THR A 33 -8.08 -10.87 -3.20
C THR A 33 -9.12 -10.88 -2.10
N THR A 34 -9.23 -9.82 -1.31
CA THR A 34 -10.25 -9.69 -0.27
C THR A 34 -11.57 -9.24 -0.90
N ASP A 35 -12.69 -9.84 -0.48
CA ASP A 35 -14.03 -9.45 -0.92
C ASP A 35 -14.46 -8.16 -0.22
N ALA A 36 -14.30 -7.04 -0.92
CA ALA A 36 -14.65 -5.71 -0.43
C ALA A 36 -14.82 -4.75 -1.63
N ALA A 37 -15.33 -3.54 -1.35
CA ALA A 37 -15.60 -2.54 -2.39
C ALA A 37 -14.31 -2.03 -3.04
N GLY A 38 -14.10 -2.38 -4.30
CA GLY A 38 -12.91 -1.98 -5.07
C GLY A 38 -12.77 -0.47 -5.20
N GLU A 39 -13.86 0.28 -5.40
CA GLU A 39 -13.84 1.74 -5.54
C GLU A 39 -13.36 2.47 -4.28
N LYS A 40 -13.39 1.81 -3.11
CA LYS A 40 -12.90 2.37 -1.85
C LYS A 40 -11.50 1.89 -1.47
N HIS A 41 -10.99 0.85 -2.14
CA HIS A 41 -9.75 0.18 -1.76
C HIS A 41 -8.63 0.27 -2.79
N VAL A 42 -8.95 0.16 -4.08
CA VAL A 42 -7.91 0.21 -5.12
C VAL A 42 -7.31 1.62 -5.17
N PRO A 43 -5.98 1.75 -4.99
CA PRO A 43 -5.35 3.06 -5.03
C PRO A 43 -5.54 3.76 -6.37
N VAL A 44 -5.67 5.08 -6.34
CA VAL A 44 -5.69 5.93 -7.52
C VAL A 44 -4.39 6.72 -7.57
N ILE A 45 -3.63 6.54 -8.65
CA ILE A 45 -2.30 7.15 -8.83
C ILE A 45 -2.45 8.38 -9.72
N ARG A 46 -2.00 9.55 -9.22
CA ARG A 46 -1.98 10.80 -9.97
C ARG A 46 -0.56 11.33 -10.04
N VAL A 47 0.01 11.36 -11.23
CA VAL A 47 1.36 11.84 -11.46
C VAL A 47 1.32 13.26 -12.01
N ASN A 48 2.09 14.15 -11.40
CA ASN A 48 2.26 15.53 -11.86
C ASN A 48 3.75 15.89 -11.75
N GLY A 49 4.47 15.75 -12.86
CA GLY A 49 5.92 15.92 -12.88
C GLY A 49 6.60 14.92 -11.95
N ASN A 50 7.41 15.43 -11.03
CA ASN A 50 8.08 14.59 -10.02
C ASN A 50 7.26 14.43 -8.72
N SER A 51 5.99 14.81 -8.73
CA SER A 51 5.07 14.64 -7.60
C SER A 51 4.05 13.55 -7.94
N VAL A 52 3.83 12.63 -7.01
CA VAL A 52 2.84 11.56 -7.16
C VAL A 52 1.91 11.59 -5.96
N LYS A 53 0.61 11.74 -6.22
CA LYS A 53 -0.43 11.63 -5.20
C LYS A 53 -1.12 10.28 -5.35
N VAL A 54 -1.21 9.54 -4.25
CA VAL A 54 -1.96 8.29 -4.19
C VAL A 54 -3.15 8.48 -3.27
N GLU A 55 -4.35 8.28 -3.80
CA GLU A 55 -5.60 8.38 -3.06
C GLU A 55 -6.22 6.98 -2.90
N VAL A 56 -6.80 6.70 -1.74
CA VAL A 56 -7.46 5.42 -1.47
C VAL A 56 -8.94 5.69 -1.19
N GLY A 57 -9.79 5.42 -2.12
CA GLY A 57 -9.67 4.97 -3.52
C GLY A 57 -10.34 6.02 -4.39
N ALA A 58 -10.97 5.64 -5.51
CA ALA A 58 -11.79 6.55 -6.32
C ALA A 58 -12.93 7.18 -5.49
N VAL A 59 -13.48 6.41 -4.55
CA VAL A 59 -14.34 6.89 -3.46
C VAL A 59 -13.52 6.81 -2.18
N ALA A 60 -13.45 7.92 -1.44
CA ALA A 60 -12.58 8.02 -0.26
C ALA A 60 -12.89 6.92 0.78
N HIS A 61 -11.85 6.20 1.18
CA HIS A 61 -11.94 5.15 2.20
C HIS A 61 -12.15 5.79 3.58
N PRO A 62 -12.95 5.15 4.47
CA PRO A 62 -13.05 5.61 5.85
C PRO A 62 -11.70 5.60 6.57
N MET A 63 -11.55 6.54 7.52
CA MET A 63 -10.36 6.66 8.37
C MET A 63 -10.79 6.76 9.83
N LEU A 64 -11.46 5.70 10.31
CA LEU A 64 -12.00 5.57 11.67
C LEU A 64 -11.06 4.69 12.50
N ASP A 65 -11.12 4.78 13.82
CA ASP A 65 -10.27 3.97 14.71
C ASP A 65 -10.34 2.48 14.42
N ALA A 66 -11.54 1.96 14.13
CA ALA A 66 -11.75 0.53 13.86
C ALA A 66 -11.59 0.14 12.38
N HIS A 67 -11.55 1.11 11.47
CA HIS A 67 -11.52 0.85 10.03
C HIS A 67 -10.78 1.98 9.30
N TYR A 68 -9.54 1.73 8.92
CA TYR A 68 -8.70 2.76 8.31
C TYR A 68 -7.58 2.15 7.46
N ILE A 69 -7.01 2.98 6.60
CA ILE A 69 -5.82 2.65 5.81
C ILE A 69 -4.60 2.88 6.69
N THR A 70 -3.80 1.83 6.89
CA THR A 70 -2.66 1.88 7.81
C THR A 70 -1.40 2.42 7.15
N PHE A 71 -1.23 2.20 5.86
CA PHE A 71 -0.10 2.75 5.10
C PHE A 71 -0.38 2.77 3.60
N ILE A 72 0.38 3.59 2.89
CA ILE A 72 0.44 3.62 1.42
C ILE A 72 1.90 3.45 1.01
N VAL A 73 2.14 2.58 0.01
CA VAL A 73 3.46 2.35 -0.57
C VAL A 73 3.42 2.71 -2.05
N LEU A 74 4.41 3.47 -2.49
CA LEU A 74 4.66 3.74 -3.90
C LEU A 74 5.90 2.99 -4.33
N GLU A 75 5.73 2.04 -5.25
CA GLU A 75 6.83 1.32 -5.88
C GLU A 75 7.26 2.04 -7.14
N THR A 76 8.58 2.25 -7.29
CA THR A 76 9.16 2.98 -8.43
C THR A 76 10.29 2.17 -9.05
N SER A 77 10.84 2.68 -10.14
CA SER A 77 12.02 2.10 -10.79
C SER A 77 13.27 2.06 -9.91
N GLN A 78 13.29 2.82 -8.80
CA GLN A 78 14.44 2.92 -7.90
C GLN A 78 14.21 2.32 -6.51
N GLY A 79 13.06 1.70 -6.28
CA GLY A 79 12.75 1.12 -4.99
C GLY A 79 11.31 1.45 -4.57
N TYR A 80 11.12 1.79 -3.31
CA TYR A 80 9.79 2.17 -2.83
C TYR A 80 9.86 3.22 -1.74
N GLN A 81 8.75 3.94 -1.58
CA GLN A 81 8.53 4.87 -0.46
C GLN A 81 7.26 4.43 0.27
N LYS A 82 7.28 4.54 1.59
CA LYS A 82 6.15 4.15 2.44
C LYS A 82 5.75 5.30 3.34
N LYS A 83 4.44 5.55 3.44
CA LYS A 83 3.88 6.50 4.39
C LYS A 83 2.85 5.81 5.26
N ASP A 84 3.07 5.85 6.58
CA ASP A 84 2.11 5.35 7.56
C ASP A 84 1.02 6.39 7.78
N LEU A 85 -0.21 5.90 7.93
CA LEU A 85 -1.39 6.71 8.23
C LEU A 85 -1.99 6.28 9.56
N LYS A 86 -2.80 7.16 10.13
CA LYS A 86 -3.54 6.89 11.36
C LYS A 86 -4.98 7.33 11.20
N PRO A 87 -5.90 6.84 12.05
CA PRO A 87 -7.29 7.32 12.04
C PRO A 87 -7.36 8.84 12.11
N GLY A 88 -8.25 9.43 11.31
CA GLY A 88 -8.40 10.87 11.19
C GLY A 88 -7.55 11.52 10.11
N ASP A 89 -6.50 10.85 9.62
CA ASP A 89 -5.75 11.33 8.45
C ASP A 89 -6.60 11.20 7.19
N LYS A 90 -6.29 11.97 6.16
CA LYS A 90 -6.88 11.73 4.84
C LYS A 90 -6.33 10.43 4.26
N PRO A 91 -7.15 9.62 3.54
CA PRO A 91 -6.68 8.37 2.94
C PRO A 91 -5.88 8.63 1.66
N GLU A 92 -4.79 9.36 1.79
CA GLU A 92 -3.95 9.75 0.68
C GLU A 92 -2.52 10.01 1.13
N ALA A 93 -1.57 9.97 0.19
CA ALA A 93 -0.19 10.33 0.42
C ALA A 93 0.41 10.97 -0.82
N VAL A 94 1.36 11.89 -0.62
CA VAL A 94 2.10 12.54 -1.69
C VAL A 94 3.56 12.12 -1.59
N PHE A 95 4.12 11.71 -2.74
CA PHE A 95 5.49 11.24 -2.86
C PHE A 95 6.26 12.10 -3.84
N ALA A 96 7.56 12.26 -3.60
CA ALA A 96 8.45 12.94 -4.54
C ALA A 96 9.32 11.92 -5.28
N LEU A 97 9.47 12.10 -6.58
CA LEU A 97 10.34 11.28 -7.41
C LEU A 97 11.63 12.04 -7.74
N ALA A 98 12.72 11.29 -7.88
CA ALA A 98 13.94 11.83 -8.49
C ALA A 98 13.73 11.97 -10.00
N ASP A 99 14.57 12.79 -10.64
CA ASP A 99 14.55 12.92 -12.10
C ASP A 99 14.83 11.55 -12.76
N GLY A 100 13.96 11.16 -13.69
CA GLY A 100 14.07 9.88 -14.38
C GLY A 100 13.49 8.68 -13.63
N GLU A 101 13.08 8.85 -12.39
CA GLU A 101 12.39 7.82 -11.63
C GLU A 101 10.95 7.67 -12.13
N THR A 102 10.50 6.41 -12.34
CA THR A 102 9.16 6.13 -12.86
C THR A 102 8.34 5.33 -11.87
N VAL A 103 7.02 5.56 -11.87
CA VAL A 103 6.09 4.82 -11.02
C VAL A 103 5.84 3.44 -11.60
N VAL A 104 5.89 2.41 -10.75
CA VAL A 104 5.57 1.03 -11.11
C VAL A 104 4.17 0.67 -10.60
N ALA A 105 3.90 0.89 -9.33
CA ALA A 105 2.62 0.54 -8.70
C ALA A 105 2.44 1.29 -7.39
N ALA A 106 1.20 1.35 -6.92
CA ALA A 106 0.88 1.81 -5.57
C ALA A 106 0.15 0.71 -4.81
N TYR A 107 0.40 0.63 -3.52
CA TYR A 107 -0.22 -0.33 -2.61
C TYR A 107 -0.80 0.39 -1.40
N GLU A 108 -1.86 -0.16 -0.84
CA GLU A 108 -2.38 0.26 0.46
C GLU A 108 -2.76 -0.96 1.28
N TYR A 109 -2.75 -0.81 2.60
CA TYR A 109 -3.24 -1.84 3.51
C TYR A 109 -4.36 -1.29 4.38
N CYS A 110 -5.53 -1.93 4.26
CA CYS A 110 -6.68 -1.67 5.13
C CYS A 110 -6.66 -2.68 6.28
N ASN A 111 -6.83 -2.21 7.52
CA ASN A 111 -6.78 -3.08 8.69
C ASN A 111 -7.86 -4.17 8.68
N LEU A 112 -9.00 -3.96 8.00
CA LEU A 112 -10.08 -4.96 7.90
C LEU A 112 -10.07 -5.72 6.58
N HIS A 113 -9.64 -5.10 5.46
CA HIS A 113 -9.82 -5.68 4.13
C HIS A 113 -8.52 -5.97 3.39
N GLY A 114 -7.36 -5.87 4.06
CA GLY A 114 -6.09 -6.36 3.55
C GLY A 114 -5.40 -5.45 2.55
N LEU A 115 -4.57 -6.07 1.71
CA LEU A 115 -3.67 -5.40 0.76
C LEU A 115 -4.35 -5.17 -0.58
N TRP A 116 -4.18 -3.96 -1.12
CA TRP A 116 -4.71 -3.59 -2.44
C TRP A 116 -3.63 -2.91 -3.27
N LYS A 117 -3.71 -3.09 -4.57
CA LYS A 117 -2.72 -2.63 -5.53
C LYS A 117 -3.36 -1.99 -6.74
N ALA A 118 -2.72 -0.93 -7.26
CA ALA A 118 -2.96 -0.41 -8.61
C ALA A 118 -1.62 -0.33 -9.34
N GLU A 119 -1.60 -0.70 -10.60
CA GLU A 119 -0.43 -0.54 -11.45
C GLU A 119 -0.46 0.82 -12.15
N ALA A 120 0.72 1.35 -12.42
CA ALA A 120 0.84 2.63 -13.12
C ALA A 120 0.41 2.52 -14.59
#